data_59625c566632538a0c1354f92809d703
#
_entry.id   59625c566632538a0c1354f92809d703
#
_cell.length_a   1.000
_cell.length_b   1.000
_cell.length_c   1.000
_cell.angle_alpha   90.00
_cell.angle_beta   90.00
_cell.angle_gamma   90.00
#
_symmetry.space_group_name_H-M   'P 1'
#
loop_
_entity.id
_entity.type
_entity.pdbx_description
1 polymer ?
#
loop_
_entity_poly.entity_id
_entity_poly.type
_entity_poly.pdbx_seq_one_letter_code
_entity_poly.pdbx_strand_id
1 'polypeptide(L)'
;SFGPMNMGLNVDEVRDRVSESLELLGASHLAERATYQLSYGERKRVAVAGAVAMRPDLLLLDEPTAGLDPVGVTQMLEALDRLRDHGTTVAMATHDVDLALAWAQEALVVVDGQVHQGPIGELLADADTVGRAHLHLPWPLELARRLGVRDLPRTMDDVVAMLSDNPSPAPSN
;
A
#
# COMPACT_ATOMS: atom_id res chain seq x y z
N SER A 1 -20.44 -10.94 4.25
CA SER A 1 -20.74 -12.24 4.93
C SER A 1 -20.66 -13.48 4.02
N PHE A 2 -20.64 -13.32 2.68
CA PHE A 2 -20.66 -14.47 1.74
C PHE A 2 -19.46 -15.41 1.93
N GLY A 3 -18.23 -14.87 2.04
CA GLY A 3 -17.03 -15.69 2.24
C GLY A 3 -17.08 -16.56 3.49
N PRO A 4 -17.24 -15.97 4.69
CA PRO A 4 -17.33 -16.76 5.94
C PRO A 4 -18.48 -17.76 5.98
N MET A 5 -19.63 -17.44 5.37
CA MET A 5 -20.75 -18.39 5.26
C MET A 5 -20.38 -19.65 4.46
N ASN A 6 -19.62 -19.49 3.38
CA ASN A 6 -19.17 -20.62 2.56
C ASN A 6 -18.07 -21.47 3.22
N MET A 7 -17.45 -20.98 4.29
CA MET A 7 -16.49 -21.73 5.11
C MET A 7 -17.20 -22.67 6.13
N GLY A 8 -18.51 -22.70 6.16
CA GLY A 8 -19.31 -23.54 7.07
C GLY A 8 -19.36 -23.04 8.51
N LEU A 9 -19.05 -21.76 8.73
CA LEU A 9 -19.11 -21.13 10.05
C LEU A 9 -20.58 -20.94 10.49
N ASN A 10 -20.82 -20.97 11.80
CA ASN A 10 -22.14 -20.66 12.34
C ASN A 10 -22.45 -19.15 12.21
N VAL A 11 -23.72 -18.79 12.37
CA VAL A 11 -24.20 -17.41 12.12
C VAL A 11 -23.55 -16.38 13.06
N ASP A 12 -23.34 -16.73 14.32
CA ASP A 12 -22.75 -15.83 15.31
C ASP A 12 -21.27 -15.59 14.98
N GLU A 13 -20.53 -16.63 14.66
CA GLU A 13 -19.13 -16.52 14.22
C GLU A 13 -18.97 -15.70 12.91
N VAL A 14 -19.88 -15.88 11.95
CA VAL A 14 -19.92 -15.05 10.73
C VAL A 14 -20.13 -13.58 11.08
N ARG A 15 -21.07 -13.28 11.99
CA ARG A 15 -21.35 -11.90 12.42
C ARG A 15 -20.15 -11.27 13.10
N ASP A 16 -19.50 -11.98 14.00
CA ASP A 16 -18.33 -11.50 14.73
C ASP A 16 -17.17 -11.20 13.77
N ARG A 17 -16.83 -12.12 12.86
CA ARG A 17 -15.78 -11.92 11.86
C ARG A 17 -16.07 -10.76 10.91
N VAL A 18 -17.31 -10.58 10.48
CA VAL A 18 -17.72 -9.45 9.63
C VAL A 18 -17.59 -8.14 10.40
N SER A 19 -18.03 -8.09 11.67
CA SER A 19 -17.92 -6.89 12.51
C SER A 19 -16.46 -6.50 12.72
N GLU A 20 -15.61 -7.45 13.13
CA GLU A 20 -14.17 -7.26 13.31
C GLU A 20 -13.49 -6.77 12.04
N SER A 21 -13.79 -7.37 10.87
CA SER A 21 -13.19 -6.96 9.60
C SER A 21 -13.64 -5.57 9.16
N LEU A 22 -14.89 -5.18 9.39
CA LEU A 22 -15.37 -3.83 9.11
C LEU A 22 -14.70 -2.79 10.03
N GLU A 23 -14.46 -3.13 11.29
CA GLU A 23 -13.76 -2.27 12.24
C GLU A 23 -12.30 -2.04 11.80
N LEU A 24 -11.57 -3.10 11.47
CA LEU A 24 -10.20 -3.02 10.95
C LEU A 24 -10.09 -2.11 9.71
N LEU A 25 -11.09 -2.16 8.84
CA LEU A 25 -11.15 -1.33 7.62
C LEU A 25 -11.77 0.07 7.85
N GLY A 26 -12.10 0.45 9.10
CA GLY A 26 -12.76 1.72 9.40
C GLY A 26 -14.13 1.88 8.72
N ALA A 27 -14.82 0.77 8.51
CA ALA A 27 -16.05 0.68 7.73
C ALA A 27 -17.28 0.22 8.55
N SER A 28 -17.18 0.15 9.89
CA SER A 28 -18.27 -0.32 10.78
C SER A 28 -19.58 0.45 10.57
N HIS A 29 -19.50 1.76 10.31
CA HIS A 29 -20.64 2.64 10.04
C HIS A 29 -21.39 2.31 8.74
N LEU A 30 -20.84 1.44 7.92
CA LEU A 30 -21.40 1.00 6.63
C LEU A 30 -22.11 -0.35 6.71
N ALA A 31 -22.08 -1.04 7.87
CA ALA A 31 -22.55 -2.41 8.02
C ALA A 31 -24.01 -2.61 7.54
N GLU A 32 -24.87 -1.65 7.83
CA GLU A 32 -26.31 -1.70 7.47
C GLU A 32 -26.64 -1.00 6.14
N ARG A 33 -25.62 -0.43 5.44
CA ARG A 33 -25.84 0.24 4.18
C ARG A 33 -25.81 -0.73 3.01
N ALA A 34 -26.74 -0.56 2.08
CA ALA A 34 -26.71 -1.29 0.83
C ALA A 34 -25.49 -0.87 -0.02
N THR A 35 -24.81 -1.82 -0.63
CA THR A 35 -23.55 -1.57 -1.36
C THR A 35 -23.67 -0.57 -2.51
N TYR A 36 -24.85 -0.45 -3.13
CA TYR A 36 -25.11 0.53 -4.19
C TYR A 36 -25.20 1.98 -3.68
N GLN A 37 -25.35 2.20 -2.37
CA GLN A 37 -25.38 3.51 -1.73
C GLN A 37 -24.01 4.00 -1.29
N LEU A 38 -23.00 3.15 -1.39
CA LEU A 38 -21.64 3.44 -0.97
C LEU A 38 -20.90 4.23 -2.05
N SER A 39 -20.04 5.16 -1.61
CA SER A 39 -19.08 5.81 -2.49
C SER A 39 -18.09 4.76 -3.05
N TYR A 40 -17.29 5.14 -4.02
CA TYR A 40 -16.30 4.23 -4.61
C TYR A 40 -15.28 3.74 -3.58
N GLY A 41 -14.75 4.64 -2.76
CA GLY A 41 -13.78 4.28 -1.70
C GLY A 41 -14.39 3.42 -0.60
N GLU A 42 -15.63 3.73 -0.18
CA GLU A 42 -16.36 2.88 0.78
C GLU A 42 -16.58 1.47 0.23
N ARG A 43 -16.96 1.34 -1.05
CA ARG A 43 -17.11 0.01 -1.68
C ARG A 43 -15.80 -0.77 -1.69
N LYS A 44 -14.66 -0.12 -2.02
CA LYS A 44 -13.34 -0.76 -1.97
C LYS A 44 -13.02 -1.27 -0.57
N ARG A 45 -13.18 -0.45 0.48
CA ARG A 45 -12.94 -0.88 1.86
C ARG A 45 -13.85 -2.03 2.30
N VAL A 46 -15.13 -1.96 1.97
CA VAL A 46 -16.08 -3.06 2.26
C VAL A 46 -15.73 -4.34 1.49
N ALA A 47 -15.24 -4.23 0.26
CA ALA A 47 -14.78 -5.39 -0.52
C ALA A 47 -13.55 -6.05 0.15
N VAL A 48 -12.57 -5.25 0.59
CA VAL A 48 -11.41 -5.75 1.34
C VAL A 48 -11.85 -6.38 2.66
N ALA A 49 -12.78 -5.75 3.41
CA ALA A 49 -13.34 -6.32 4.64
C ALA A 49 -13.99 -7.69 4.40
N GLY A 50 -14.64 -7.88 3.25
CA GLY A 50 -15.22 -9.17 2.86
C GLY A 50 -14.17 -10.28 2.69
N ALA A 51 -12.98 -9.96 2.21
CA ALA A 51 -11.85 -10.89 2.12
C ALA A 51 -11.22 -11.14 3.50
N VAL A 52 -11.03 -10.09 4.29
CA VAL A 52 -10.44 -10.15 5.64
C VAL A 52 -11.30 -10.98 6.60
N ALA A 53 -12.62 -10.95 6.44
CA ALA A 53 -13.53 -11.77 7.27
C ALA A 53 -13.30 -13.30 7.15
N MET A 54 -12.59 -13.73 6.11
CA MET A 54 -12.14 -15.12 5.97
C MET A 54 -10.85 -15.42 6.76
N ARG A 55 -10.25 -14.40 7.41
CA ARG A 55 -8.99 -14.46 8.16
C ARG A 55 -7.84 -15.08 7.36
N PRO A 56 -7.48 -14.49 6.21
CA PRO A 56 -6.38 -14.99 5.40
C PRO A 56 -5.03 -14.68 6.06
N ASP A 57 -4.05 -15.59 5.93
CA ASP A 57 -2.66 -15.32 6.29
C ASP A 57 -1.99 -14.37 5.29
N LEU A 58 -2.43 -14.41 4.03
CA LEU A 58 -1.95 -13.56 2.92
C LEU A 58 -3.12 -12.93 2.19
N LEU A 59 -3.13 -11.60 2.12
CA LEU A 59 -4.09 -10.81 1.37
C LEU A 59 -3.41 -10.24 0.11
N LEU A 60 -3.93 -10.60 -1.06
CA LEU A 60 -3.48 -10.09 -2.35
C LEU A 60 -4.46 -9.02 -2.85
N LEU A 61 -3.95 -7.84 -3.18
CA LEU A 61 -4.73 -6.71 -3.65
C LEU A 61 -4.20 -6.23 -5.00
N ASP A 62 -5.11 -5.98 -5.92
CA ASP A 62 -4.80 -5.40 -7.23
C ASP A 62 -5.33 -3.97 -7.28
N GLU A 63 -4.41 -3.01 -7.41
CA GLU A 63 -4.67 -1.57 -7.46
C GLU A 63 -5.66 -1.07 -6.38
N PRO A 64 -5.40 -1.33 -5.08
CA PRO A 64 -6.40 -1.03 -4.04
C PRO A 64 -6.64 0.47 -3.87
N THR A 65 -5.70 1.33 -4.25
CA THR A 65 -5.77 2.79 -4.11
C THR A 65 -6.22 3.49 -5.40
N ALA A 66 -6.25 2.79 -6.54
CA ALA A 66 -6.62 3.40 -7.81
C ALA A 66 -8.04 4.02 -7.77
N GLY A 67 -8.15 5.27 -8.25
CA GLY A 67 -9.42 6.02 -8.30
C GLY A 67 -9.93 6.52 -6.96
N LEU A 68 -9.14 6.43 -5.89
CA LEU A 68 -9.43 7.07 -4.61
C LEU A 68 -8.92 8.51 -4.62
N ASP A 69 -9.59 9.38 -3.88
CA ASP A 69 -9.07 10.69 -3.51
C ASP A 69 -7.93 10.56 -2.48
N PRO A 70 -7.15 11.60 -2.21
CA PRO A 70 -6.02 11.51 -1.28
C PRO A 70 -6.43 11.04 0.12
N VAL A 71 -7.60 11.43 0.61
CA VAL A 71 -8.12 10.98 1.92
C VAL A 71 -8.43 9.49 1.88
N GLY A 72 -9.06 9.02 0.80
CA GLY A 72 -9.37 7.61 0.59
C GLY A 72 -8.11 6.74 0.48
N VAL A 73 -7.04 7.24 -0.17
CA VAL A 73 -5.73 6.56 -0.21
C VAL A 73 -5.17 6.39 1.20
N THR A 74 -5.10 7.48 1.99
CA THR A 74 -4.61 7.43 3.37
C THR A 74 -5.41 6.44 4.20
N GLN A 75 -6.74 6.50 4.16
CA GLN A 75 -7.61 5.59 4.90
C GLN A 75 -7.42 4.12 4.49
N MET A 76 -7.17 3.86 3.20
CA MET A 76 -6.91 2.50 2.72
C MET A 76 -5.57 1.99 3.27
N LEU A 77 -4.49 2.77 3.17
CA LEU A 77 -3.17 2.38 3.67
C LEU A 77 -3.17 2.16 5.18
N GLU A 78 -3.80 3.04 5.96
CA GLU A 78 -3.96 2.86 7.41
C GLU A 78 -4.73 1.58 7.76
N ALA A 79 -5.73 1.21 6.96
CA ALA A 79 -6.47 -0.02 7.14
C ALA A 79 -5.60 -1.25 6.84
N LEU A 80 -4.78 -1.20 5.78
CA LEU A 80 -3.83 -2.26 5.44
C LEU A 80 -2.73 -2.39 6.50
N ASP A 81 -2.27 -1.28 7.09
CA ASP A 81 -1.32 -1.30 8.20
C ASP A 81 -1.91 -1.99 9.44
N ARG A 82 -3.16 -1.67 9.80
CA ARG A 82 -3.85 -2.38 10.91
C ARG A 82 -3.94 -3.89 10.65
N LEU A 83 -4.21 -4.31 9.41
CA LEU A 83 -4.23 -5.74 9.06
C LEU A 83 -2.87 -6.40 9.25
N ARG A 84 -1.81 -5.73 8.83
CA ARG A 84 -0.42 -6.20 9.01
C ARG A 84 -0.08 -6.32 10.50
N ASP A 85 -0.46 -5.34 11.30
CA ASP A 85 -0.23 -5.35 12.75
C ASP A 85 -1.00 -6.49 13.46
N HIS A 86 -2.09 -6.96 12.85
CA HIS A 86 -2.85 -8.15 13.30
C HIS A 86 -2.34 -9.47 12.69
N GLY A 87 -1.18 -9.45 12.02
CA GLY A 87 -0.49 -10.64 11.54
C GLY A 87 -0.85 -11.09 10.12
N THR A 88 -1.66 -10.34 9.38
CA THR A 88 -1.94 -10.64 7.97
C THR A 88 -0.81 -10.12 7.09
N THR A 89 -0.20 -10.97 6.27
CA THR A 89 0.71 -10.52 5.23
C THR A 89 -0.09 -9.85 4.11
N VAL A 90 0.29 -8.62 3.74
CA VAL A 90 -0.37 -7.88 2.66
C VAL A 90 0.58 -7.73 1.48
N ALA A 91 0.15 -8.17 0.31
CA ALA A 91 0.83 -7.92 -0.95
C ALA A 91 -0.10 -7.11 -1.88
N MET A 92 0.43 -6.04 -2.46
CA MET A 92 -0.32 -5.12 -3.30
C MET A 92 0.36 -5.00 -4.66
N ALA A 93 -0.37 -5.26 -5.74
CA ALA A 93 0.05 -4.89 -7.08
C ALA A 93 -0.35 -3.44 -7.34
N THR A 94 0.59 -2.61 -7.79
CA THR A 94 0.35 -1.22 -8.18
C THR A 94 1.42 -0.73 -9.17
N HIS A 95 1.08 0.27 -9.96
CA HIS A 95 2.01 1.02 -10.80
C HIS A 95 2.41 2.36 -10.17
N ASP A 96 1.84 2.73 -9.02
CA ASP A 96 2.21 3.91 -8.25
C ASP A 96 3.48 3.62 -7.43
N VAL A 97 4.64 3.89 -8.05
CA VAL A 97 5.95 3.59 -7.44
C VAL A 97 6.26 4.50 -6.25
N ASP A 98 5.71 5.71 -6.22
CA ASP A 98 5.90 6.64 -5.10
C ASP A 98 5.16 6.14 -3.86
N LEU A 99 3.91 5.71 -4.02
CA LEU A 99 3.13 5.07 -2.98
C LEU A 99 3.78 3.76 -2.52
N ALA A 100 4.20 2.92 -3.47
CA ALA A 100 4.85 1.66 -3.16
C ALA A 100 6.13 1.88 -2.33
N LEU A 101 7.00 2.83 -2.75
CA LEU A 101 8.23 3.18 -2.03
C LEU A 101 7.93 3.64 -0.60
N ALA A 102 6.93 4.49 -0.42
CA ALA A 102 6.59 5.03 0.90
C ALA A 102 6.06 3.96 1.86
N TRP A 103 5.29 2.98 1.34
CA TRP A 103 4.52 2.06 2.17
C TRP A 103 5.15 0.67 2.34
N ALA A 104 5.65 0.04 1.26
CA ALA A 104 6.09 -1.36 1.30
C ALA A 104 7.53 -1.51 1.82
N GLN A 105 7.86 -2.65 2.41
CA GLN A 105 9.22 -3.01 2.83
C GLN A 105 9.99 -3.67 1.69
N GLU A 106 9.33 -4.59 0.99
CA GLU A 106 9.88 -5.36 -0.12
C GLU A 106 9.06 -5.14 -1.39
N ALA A 107 9.69 -5.32 -2.52
CA ALA A 107 9.02 -5.28 -3.81
C ALA A 107 9.36 -6.49 -4.68
N LEU A 108 8.43 -6.78 -5.59
CA LEU A 108 8.59 -7.69 -6.71
C LEU A 108 8.40 -6.86 -7.99
N VAL A 109 9.45 -6.68 -8.77
CA VAL A 109 9.36 -5.98 -10.06
C VAL A 109 9.47 -7.01 -11.18
N VAL A 110 8.47 -7.01 -12.08
CA VAL A 110 8.44 -7.92 -13.23
C VAL A 110 9.04 -7.22 -14.45
N VAL A 111 10.13 -7.77 -14.98
CA VAL A 111 10.86 -7.23 -16.14
C VAL A 111 11.12 -8.37 -17.12
N ASP A 112 10.68 -8.24 -18.37
CA ASP A 112 10.93 -9.20 -19.44
C ASP A 112 10.57 -10.65 -19.03
N GLY A 113 9.49 -10.84 -18.27
CA GLY A 113 9.05 -12.14 -17.78
C GLY A 113 9.86 -12.71 -16.61
N GLN A 114 10.80 -11.96 -16.05
CA GLN A 114 11.55 -12.30 -14.85
C GLN A 114 11.07 -11.47 -13.66
N VAL A 115 11.18 -12.04 -12.46
CA VAL A 115 10.82 -11.37 -11.20
C VAL A 115 12.10 -11.00 -10.47
N HIS A 116 12.25 -9.71 -10.20
CA HIS A 116 13.30 -9.16 -9.34
C HIS A 116 12.69 -8.87 -7.98
N GLN A 117 13.24 -9.46 -6.91
CA GLN A 117 12.76 -9.29 -5.54
C GLN A 117 13.84 -8.66 -4.67
N GLY A 118 13.46 -7.78 -3.77
CA GLY A 118 14.35 -7.21 -2.76
C GLY A 118 13.74 -6.05 -1.99
N PRO A 119 14.56 -5.41 -1.11
CA PRO A 119 14.17 -4.21 -0.41
C PRO A 119 13.73 -3.14 -1.40
N ILE A 120 12.55 -2.56 -1.16
CA ILE A 120 11.92 -1.69 -2.16
C ILE A 120 12.79 -0.49 -2.54
N GLY A 121 13.47 0.14 -1.57
CA GLY A 121 14.34 1.29 -1.81
C GLY A 121 15.49 0.96 -2.75
N GLU A 122 16.13 -0.19 -2.57
CA GLU A 122 17.25 -0.64 -3.42
C GLU A 122 16.75 -1.00 -4.83
N LEU A 123 15.65 -1.75 -4.90
CA LEU A 123 15.11 -2.22 -6.17
C LEU A 123 14.60 -1.07 -7.05
N LEU A 124 13.92 -0.09 -6.45
CA LEU A 124 13.43 1.09 -7.17
C LEU A 124 14.50 2.17 -7.40
N ALA A 125 15.69 2.09 -6.76
CA ALA A 125 16.82 2.95 -7.06
C ALA A 125 17.57 2.52 -8.33
N ASP A 126 17.42 1.26 -8.76
CA ASP A 126 18.03 0.77 -10.00
C ASP A 126 17.25 1.28 -11.22
N ALA A 127 17.76 2.39 -11.80
CA ALA A 127 17.15 3.05 -12.93
C ALA A 127 17.04 2.16 -14.20
N ASP A 128 17.90 1.15 -14.36
CA ASP A 128 17.82 0.19 -15.49
C ASP A 128 16.62 -0.74 -15.30
N THR A 129 16.49 -1.35 -14.14
CA THR A 129 15.36 -2.22 -13.80
C THR A 129 14.03 -1.46 -13.88
N VAL A 130 13.96 -0.26 -13.29
CA VAL A 130 12.76 0.59 -13.31
C VAL A 130 12.40 0.98 -14.75
N GLY A 131 13.37 1.40 -15.57
CA GLY A 131 13.15 1.78 -16.97
C GLY A 131 12.68 0.62 -17.83
N ARG A 132 13.27 -0.58 -17.67
CA ARG A 132 12.86 -1.80 -18.39
C ARG A 132 11.48 -2.31 -17.95
N ALA A 133 11.09 -2.04 -16.72
CA ALA A 133 9.75 -2.31 -16.21
C ALA A 133 8.69 -1.30 -16.69
N HIS A 134 9.08 -0.30 -17.49
CA HIS A 134 8.22 0.81 -17.91
C HIS A 134 7.64 1.63 -16.74
N LEU A 135 8.36 1.66 -15.63
CA LEU A 135 8.05 2.48 -14.45
C LEU A 135 8.86 3.78 -14.49
N HIS A 136 8.44 4.77 -13.74
CA HIS A 136 9.27 5.96 -13.48
C HIS A 136 10.04 5.79 -12.16
N LEU A 137 11.18 6.46 -12.04
CA LEU A 137 11.92 6.51 -10.79
C LEU A 137 11.10 7.29 -9.75
N PRO A 138 10.87 6.75 -8.54
CA PRO A 138 10.19 7.49 -7.49
C PRO A 138 10.85 8.85 -7.21
N TRP A 139 10.02 9.88 -7.01
CA TRP A 139 10.54 11.26 -6.88
C TRP A 139 11.56 11.45 -5.74
N PRO A 140 11.46 10.77 -4.55
CA PRO A 140 12.47 10.95 -3.52
C PRO A 140 13.84 10.41 -3.95
N LEU A 141 13.85 9.25 -4.64
CA LEU A 141 15.06 8.63 -5.17
C LEU A 141 15.65 9.43 -6.33
N GLU A 142 14.81 9.97 -7.21
CA GLU A 142 15.24 10.84 -8.29
C GLU A 142 15.89 12.11 -7.74
N LEU A 143 15.35 12.71 -6.68
CA LEU A 143 15.93 13.87 -6.03
C LEU A 143 17.29 13.55 -5.41
N ALA A 144 17.39 12.45 -4.63
CA ALA A 144 18.66 12.01 -4.03
C ALA A 144 19.73 11.78 -5.12
N ARG A 145 19.36 11.12 -6.21
CA ARG A 145 20.24 10.88 -7.36
C ARG A 145 20.75 12.18 -7.98
N ARG A 146 19.88 13.18 -8.18
CA ARG A 146 20.26 14.49 -8.76
C ARG A 146 21.18 15.29 -7.84
N LEU A 147 21.01 15.15 -6.54
CA LEU A 147 21.87 15.78 -5.55
C LEU A 147 23.18 15.02 -5.31
N GLY A 148 23.36 13.85 -5.91
CA GLY A 148 24.56 13.00 -5.73
C GLY A 148 24.66 12.39 -4.33
N VAL A 149 23.52 12.30 -3.62
CA VAL A 149 23.44 11.68 -2.28
C VAL A 149 23.16 10.19 -2.45
N ARG A 150 23.75 9.36 -1.58
CA ARG A 150 23.60 7.89 -1.62
C ARG A 150 22.45 7.38 -0.79
N ASP A 151 21.82 8.23 0.00
CA ASP A 151 20.66 7.87 0.80
C ASP A 151 19.49 7.45 -0.09
N LEU A 152 18.67 6.57 0.42
CA LEU A 152 17.46 6.07 -0.25
C LEU A 152 16.21 6.58 0.49
N PRO A 153 15.91 7.88 0.38
CA PRO A 153 14.75 8.46 1.04
C PRO A 153 13.47 7.88 0.45
N ARG A 154 12.49 7.62 1.31
CA ARG A 154 11.22 6.98 0.93
C ARG A 154 10.04 7.94 1.02
N THR A 155 10.15 8.92 1.91
CA THR A 155 9.09 9.87 2.25
C THR A 155 9.60 11.32 2.15
N MET A 156 8.69 12.28 2.25
CA MET A 156 9.04 13.69 2.34
C MET A 156 9.90 13.98 3.58
N ASP A 157 9.58 13.34 4.71
CA ASP A 157 10.32 13.54 5.96
C ASP A 157 11.76 13.02 5.85
N ASP A 158 11.96 11.88 5.17
CA ASP A 158 13.31 11.39 4.88
C ASP A 158 14.10 12.37 4.01
N VAL A 159 13.45 12.96 3.01
CA VAL A 159 14.07 13.97 2.14
C VAL A 159 14.46 15.21 2.94
N VAL A 160 13.58 15.69 3.82
CA VAL A 160 13.89 16.84 4.69
C VAL A 160 15.07 16.53 5.60
N ALA A 161 15.10 15.35 6.23
CA ALA A 161 16.23 14.90 7.06
C ALA A 161 17.54 14.85 6.24
N MET A 162 17.51 14.22 5.07
CA MET A 162 18.65 14.11 4.14
C MET A 162 19.23 15.51 3.77
N LEU A 163 18.36 16.48 3.48
CA LEU A 163 18.78 17.85 3.13
C LEU A 163 19.35 18.61 4.35
N SER A 164 18.86 18.31 5.55
CA SER A 164 19.35 18.92 6.79
C SER A 164 20.75 18.42 7.16
N ASP A 165 21.01 17.13 6.92
CA ASP A 165 22.30 16.49 7.22
C ASP A 165 23.39 16.83 6.14
N ASN A 166 22.97 17.17 4.91
CA ASN A 166 23.82 17.58 3.82
C ASN A 166 23.49 19.03 3.36
N PRO A 167 23.78 20.06 4.15
CA PRO A 167 23.53 21.40 3.71
C PRO A 167 24.35 21.71 2.44
N SER A 168 23.65 22.10 1.38
CA SER A 168 24.27 22.48 0.09
C SER A 168 25.43 23.46 0.32
N PRO A 169 26.60 23.31 -0.35
CA PRO A 169 27.65 24.31 -0.24
C PRO A 169 27.07 25.66 -0.62
N ALA A 170 27.33 26.67 0.23
CA ALA A 170 26.89 28.05 -0.01
C ALA A 170 27.31 28.48 -1.41
N PRO A 171 26.48 29.23 -2.17
CA PRO A 171 26.85 29.70 -3.48
C PRO A 171 28.15 30.49 -3.34
N SER A 172 29.20 30.07 -4.05
CA SER A 172 30.45 30.80 -4.16
C SER A 172 30.16 32.14 -4.87
N ASN A 173 30.35 33.24 -4.14
CA ASN A 173 30.30 34.58 -4.66
C ASN A 173 31.33 34.77 -5.78
#